data_2d06121ac600f3dc13128bbb29b3e14e
#
_entry.id   2d06121ac600f3dc13128bbb29b3e14e
#
_cell.length_a   1.000
_cell.length_b   1.000
_cell.length_c   1.000
_cell.angle_alpha   90.00
_cell.angle_beta   90.00
_cell.angle_gamma   90.00
#
_symmetry.space_group_name_H-M   'P 1'
#
loop_
_entity.id
_entity.type
_entity.pdbx_description
1 polymer ?
#
loop_
_entity_poly.entity_id
_entity_poly.type
_entity_poly.pdbx_seq_one_letter_code
_entity_poly.pdbx_strand_id
1 'polypeptide(L)' 'YANIDTYACLLYKLGKYDKALKQAERAIELAKQKNLDYKETSDLIVKIKEKQKK' A
#
# COMPACT_ATOMS: atom_id res chain seq x y z
N TYR A 1 -0.14 3.94 17.27
CA TYR A 1 -1.09 4.39 16.28
C TYR A 1 -0.88 3.65 14.98
N ALA A 2 -1.96 3.54 14.22
CA ALA A 2 -1.94 2.72 13.03
C ALA A 2 -1.17 3.40 11.91
N ASN A 3 -0.29 2.64 11.32
CA ASN A 3 0.44 3.06 10.13
C ASN A 3 -0.36 2.63 8.92
N ILE A 4 -0.51 3.50 7.94
CA ILE A 4 -1.23 3.18 6.71
C ILE A 4 -0.61 1.97 6.02
N ASP A 5 0.72 1.87 6.03
CA ASP A 5 1.41 0.73 5.46
C ASP A 5 0.98 -0.59 6.12
N THR A 6 0.87 -0.57 7.44
CA THR A 6 0.45 -1.76 8.17
C THR A 6 -0.97 -2.15 7.80
N TYR A 7 -1.84 -1.16 7.67
CA TYR A 7 -3.22 -1.40 7.28
C TYR A 7 -3.30 -1.98 5.88
N ALA A 8 -2.52 -1.41 4.96
CA ALA A 8 -2.49 -1.91 3.58
C ALA A 8 -1.99 -3.35 3.53
N CYS A 9 -0.97 -3.68 4.31
CA CYS A 9 -0.47 -5.05 4.38
C CYS A 9 -1.54 -6.00 4.91
N LEU A 10 -2.28 -5.57 5.91
CA LEU A 10 -3.35 -6.40 6.46
C LEU A 10 -4.43 -6.67 5.43
N LEU A 11 -4.83 -5.64 4.70
CA LEU A 11 -5.83 -5.79 3.65
C LEU A 11 -5.33 -6.73 2.55
N TYR A 12 -4.05 -6.63 2.23
CA TYR A 12 -3.44 -7.52 1.26
C TYR A 12 -3.56 -8.98 1.69
N LYS A 13 -3.25 -9.26 2.95
CA LYS A 13 -3.34 -10.62 3.48
C LYS A 13 -4.76 -11.14 3.51
N LEU A 14 -5.72 -10.24 3.69
CA LEU A 14 -7.13 -10.61 3.70
C LEU A 14 -7.71 -10.79 2.31
N GLY A 15 -6.94 -10.49 1.28
CA GLY A 15 -7.39 -10.60 -0.10
C GLY A 15 -8.17 -9.40 -0.60
N LYS A 16 -8.20 -8.32 0.18
CA LYS A 16 -8.91 -7.10 -0.19
C LYS A 16 -7.98 -6.18 -0.97
N TYR A 17 -7.62 -6.61 -2.15
CA TYR A 17 -6.58 -5.94 -2.93
C TYR A 17 -6.97 -4.52 -3.35
N ASP A 18 -8.23 -4.30 -3.72
CA ASP A 18 -8.66 -2.96 -4.11
C ASP A 18 -8.45 -1.96 -3.00
N LYS A 19 -8.87 -2.33 -1.79
CA LYS A 19 -8.72 -1.44 -0.64
C LYS A 19 -7.25 -1.29 -0.25
N ALA A 20 -6.49 -2.37 -0.31
CA ALA A 20 -5.07 -2.31 -0.01
C ALA A 20 -4.36 -1.37 -0.97
N LEU A 21 -4.70 -1.43 -2.25
CA LEU A 21 -4.10 -0.56 -3.25
C LEU A 21 -4.40 0.90 -2.96
N LYS A 22 -5.65 1.22 -2.63
CA LYS A 22 -6.01 2.59 -2.31
C LYS A 22 -5.25 3.12 -1.11
N GLN A 23 -5.13 2.32 -0.07
CA GLN A 23 -4.41 2.74 1.13
C GLN A 23 -2.92 2.93 0.84
N ALA A 24 -2.34 2.03 0.06
CA ALA A 24 -0.93 2.14 -0.28
C ALA A 24 -0.66 3.39 -1.12
N GLU A 25 -1.53 3.68 -2.09
CA GLU A 25 -1.37 4.88 -2.90
C GLU A 25 -1.47 6.14 -2.04
N ARG A 26 -2.39 6.13 -1.10
CA ARG A 26 -2.54 7.26 -0.19
C ARG A 26 -1.30 7.44 0.67
N ALA A 27 -0.73 6.34 1.14
CA ALA A 27 0.49 6.40 1.94
C ALA A 27 1.64 7.00 1.13
N ILE A 28 1.75 6.63 -0.14
CA ILE A 28 2.80 7.18 -1.00
C ILE A 28 2.61 8.68 -1.18
N GLU A 29 1.37 9.10 -1.41
CA GLU A 29 1.09 10.52 -1.61
C GLU A 29 1.48 11.33 -0.38
N LEU A 30 1.13 10.85 0.80
CA LEU A 30 1.51 11.51 2.03
C LEU A 30 3.03 11.52 2.23
N ALA A 31 3.69 10.41 1.89
CA ALA A 31 5.13 10.33 2.01
C ALA A 31 5.83 11.33 1.09
N LYS A 32 5.31 11.49 -0.13
CA LYS A 32 5.87 12.48 -1.06
C LYS A 32 5.75 13.88 -0.51
N GLN A 33 4.61 14.20 0.07
CA GLN A 33 4.39 15.54 0.63
C GLN A 33 5.34 15.83 1.78
N LYS A 34 5.71 14.79 2.53
CA LYS A 34 6.58 14.94 3.69
C LYS A 34 8.03 14.58 3.41
N ASN A 35 8.36 14.26 2.16
CA ASN A 35 9.70 13.84 1.77
C ASN A 35 10.16 12.60 2.53
N LEU A 36 9.23 11.69 2.76
CA LEU A 36 9.54 10.43 3.41
C LEU A 36 9.79 9.33 2.38
N ASP A 37 10.52 8.32 2.80
CA ASP A 37 10.78 7.17 1.95
C ASP A 37 9.52 6.30 1.83
N TYR A 38 9.12 5.97 0.62
CA TYR A 38 7.93 5.14 0.37
C TYR A 38 8.25 3.90 -0.45
N LYS A 39 9.51 3.50 -0.46
CA LYS A 39 9.93 2.39 -1.28
C LYS A 39 9.20 1.09 -0.93
N GLU A 40 9.06 0.81 0.36
CA GLU A 40 8.36 -0.40 0.80
C GLU A 40 6.89 -0.38 0.38
N THR A 41 6.26 0.76 0.49
CA THR A 41 4.86 0.90 0.08
C THR A 41 4.73 0.72 -1.43
N SER A 42 5.67 1.27 -2.19
CA SER A 42 5.67 1.10 -3.64
C SER A 42 5.79 -0.37 -4.02
N ASP A 43 6.68 -1.10 -3.34
CA ASP A 43 6.82 -2.55 -3.56
C ASP A 43 5.53 -3.28 -3.25
N LEU A 44 4.85 -2.87 -2.19
CA LEU A 44 3.58 -3.48 -1.83
C LEU A 44 2.54 -3.28 -2.93
N ILE A 45 2.50 -2.09 -3.52
CA ILE A 45 1.58 -1.82 -4.63
C ILE A 45 1.86 -2.76 -5.80
N VAL A 46 3.12 -2.97 -6.12
CA VAL A 46 3.49 -3.88 -7.20
C VAL A 46 2.98 -5.30 -6.90
N LYS A 47 3.17 -5.75 -5.67
CA LYS A 47 2.70 -7.08 -5.27
C LYS A 47 1.19 -7.18 -5.37
N ILE A 48 0.47 -6.16 -4.95
CA ILE A 48 -0.98 -6.15 -5.01
C ILE A 48 -1.45 -6.24 -6.45
N LYS A 49 -0.84 -5.45 -7.32
CA LYS A 49 -1.22 -5.45 -8.74
C LYS A 49 -0.96 -6.80 -9.38
N GLU A 50 0.13 -7.45 -9.01
CA GLU A 50 0.43 -8.76 -9.54
C GLU A 50 -0.59 -9.80 -9.09
N LYS A 51 -1.07 -9.69 -7.86
CA LYS A 51 -2.08 -10.60 -7.36
C LYS A 51 -3.44 -10.37 -8.00
N GLN A 52 -3.78 -9.13 -8.29
CA GLN A 52 -5.03 -8.81 -8.98
C GLN A 52 -4.99 -9.24 -10.44
N LYS A 53 -3.82 -9.21 -11.02
CA LYS A 53 -3.63 -9.51 -12.43
C LYS A 53 -3.48 -11.01 -12.60
N LYS A 54 -4.47 -11.65 -13.08
CA LYS A 54 -4.38 -13.08 -13.34
C LYS A 54 -4.24 -13.38 -14.80
#